data_601fc46e51117301c4f5a117a7f668d4
#
_entry.id   601fc46e51117301c4f5a117a7f668d4
#
_cell.length_a   1.000
_cell.length_b   1.000
_cell.length_c   1.000
_cell.angle_alpha   90.00
_cell.angle_beta   90.00
_cell.angle_gamma   90.00
#
_symmetry.space_group_name_H-M   'P 1'
#
loop_
_entity.id
_entity.type
_entity.pdbx_description
1 polymer ?
#
loop_
_entity_poly.entity_id
_entity_poly.type
_entity_poly.pdbx_seq_one_letter_code
_entity_poly.pdbx_strand_id
1 'polypeptide(L)'
;MVNMKERKIHMKIKSLLIMPGKEVQKVKIPANIKFIKSLLGDDLQKIRINENTIIYISKQTDYTEYNRLFDGYILIGTFLIVSIKNNKRVSMKKRDIRKYTNMFKLSKHEKKVNRFKEEFLEEYYFNQWKMKEKNRAHNKEFIFKNAA
;
A
#
# COMPACT_ATOMS: atom_id res chain seq x y z
N MET A 1 4.55 2.78 -36.46
CA MET A 1 3.18 2.84 -35.94
C MET A 1 2.99 1.78 -34.86
N VAL A 2 2.60 2.20 -33.67
CA VAL A 2 2.37 1.30 -32.54
C VAL A 2 1.06 0.55 -32.79
N ASN A 3 1.05 -0.79 -32.72
CA ASN A 3 -0.17 -1.55 -32.91
C ASN A 3 -1.10 -1.45 -31.68
N MET A 4 -2.35 -1.88 -31.83
CA MET A 4 -3.36 -1.78 -30.75
C MET A 4 -2.95 -2.50 -29.47
N LYS A 5 -2.22 -3.62 -29.60
CA LYS A 5 -1.73 -4.41 -28.49
C LYS A 5 -0.65 -3.67 -27.69
N GLU A 6 0.25 -3.01 -28.38
CA GLU A 6 1.29 -2.19 -27.75
C GLU A 6 0.71 -0.96 -27.06
N ARG A 7 -0.32 -0.33 -27.65
CA ARG A 7 -1.03 0.78 -27.03
C ARG A 7 -1.65 0.37 -25.69
N LYS A 8 -2.26 -0.82 -25.62
CA LYS A 8 -2.86 -1.34 -24.38
C LYS A 8 -1.80 -1.57 -23.30
N ILE A 9 -0.61 -2.06 -23.68
CA ILE A 9 0.50 -2.28 -22.74
C ILE A 9 0.98 -0.97 -22.15
N HIS A 10 0.98 0.11 -22.93
CA HIS A 10 1.44 1.43 -22.51
C HIS A 10 0.35 2.32 -21.93
N MET A 11 -0.92 1.87 -21.94
CA MET A 11 -2.01 2.62 -21.32
C MET A 11 -1.83 2.71 -19.83
N LYS A 12 -1.87 3.95 -19.34
CA LYS A 12 -1.80 4.22 -17.91
C LYS A 12 -3.18 4.43 -17.32
N ILE A 13 -3.38 3.95 -16.12
CA ILE A 13 -4.61 4.12 -15.36
C ILE A 13 -4.37 4.99 -14.14
N LYS A 14 -5.38 5.75 -13.74
CA LYS A 14 -5.36 6.50 -12.50
C LYS A 14 -5.63 5.55 -11.34
N SER A 15 -4.78 5.61 -10.33
CA SER A 15 -4.84 4.77 -9.14
C SER A 15 -4.40 5.57 -7.92
N LEU A 16 -4.54 4.98 -6.74
CA LEU A 16 -4.11 5.61 -5.49
C LEU A 16 -3.01 4.78 -4.85
N LEU A 17 -1.89 5.42 -4.57
CA LEU A 17 -0.76 4.82 -3.85
C LEU A 17 -0.74 5.34 -2.43
N ILE A 18 -0.74 4.44 -1.47
CA ILE A 18 -0.75 4.79 -0.04
C ILE A 18 0.50 4.20 0.60
N MET A 19 1.41 5.08 1.00
CA MET A 19 2.65 4.72 1.69
C MET A 19 2.54 5.03 3.18
N PRO A 20 3.24 4.24 4.04
CA PRO A 20 3.23 4.51 5.47
C PRO A 20 3.64 5.95 5.78
N GLY A 21 2.85 6.63 6.60
CA GLY A 21 3.14 7.98 7.05
C GLY A 21 2.98 9.08 5.99
N LYS A 22 2.52 8.76 4.80
CA LYS A 22 2.34 9.72 3.71
C LYS A 22 0.86 9.93 3.40
N GLU A 23 0.52 11.11 2.91
CA GLU A 23 -0.82 11.34 2.37
C GLU A 23 -1.06 10.48 1.13
N VAL A 24 -2.32 10.22 0.82
CA VAL A 24 -2.72 9.47 -0.38
C VAL A 24 -2.18 10.15 -1.63
N GLN A 25 -1.52 9.39 -2.49
CA GLN A 25 -0.97 9.91 -3.74
C GLN A 25 -1.77 9.41 -4.93
N LYS A 26 -2.17 10.35 -5.79
CA LYS A 26 -2.76 10.01 -7.09
C LYS A 26 -1.64 9.68 -8.04
N VAL A 27 -1.68 8.49 -8.64
CA VAL A 27 -0.65 8.03 -9.55
C VAL A 27 -1.27 7.56 -10.86
N LYS A 28 -0.50 7.65 -11.93
CA LYS A 28 -0.84 7.03 -13.22
C LYS A 28 0.16 5.92 -13.46
N ILE A 29 -0.34 4.70 -13.57
CA ILE A 29 0.49 3.51 -13.70
C ILE A 29 0.06 2.68 -14.90
N PRO A 30 0.96 1.90 -15.50
CA PRO A 30 0.57 0.87 -16.46
C PRO A 30 -0.39 -0.13 -15.84
N ALA A 31 -1.39 -0.54 -16.59
CA ALA A 31 -2.47 -1.41 -16.11
C ALA A 31 -2.10 -2.89 -16.10
N ASN A 32 -0.82 -3.24 -15.91
CA ASN A 32 -0.39 -4.64 -15.92
C ASN A 32 0.14 -5.08 -14.57
N ILE A 33 -0.02 -6.37 -14.29
CA ILE A 33 0.37 -6.96 -13.00
C ILE A 33 1.89 -6.94 -12.78
N LYS A 34 2.67 -7.00 -13.85
CA LYS A 34 4.13 -6.96 -13.74
C LYS A 34 4.61 -5.64 -13.14
N PHE A 35 3.99 -4.54 -13.57
CA PHE A 35 4.29 -3.22 -13.00
C PHE A 35 3.91 -3.15 -11.52
N ILE A 36 2.71 -3.63 -11.19
CA ILE A 36 2.22 -3.63 -9.80
C ILE A 36 3.16 -4.46 -8.92
N LYS A 37 3.61 -5.61 -9.40
CA LYS A 37 4.60 -6.44 -8.69
C LYS A 37 5.95 -5.74 -8.55
N SER A 38 6.38 -4.99 -9.56
CA SER A 38 7.64 -4.22 -9.46
C SER A 38 7.53 -3.11 -8.41
N LEU A 39 6.35 -2.57 -8.22
CA LEU A 39 6.09 -1.51 -7.25
C LEU A 39 5.96 -2.04 -5.82
N LEU A 40 5.27 -3.15 -5.62
CA LEU A 40 4.87 -3.66 -4.30
C LEU A 40 5.58 -4.95 -3.89
N GLY A 41 6.18 -5.68 -4.82
CA GLY A 41 6.78 -6.98 -4.59
C GLY A 41 6.05 -8.10 -5.31
N ASP A 42 6.72 -9.24 -5.49
CA ASP A 42 6.20 -10.35 -6.28
C ASP A 42 5.07 -11.11 -5.59
N ASP A 43 5.06 -11.13 -4.26
CA ASP A 43 4.07 -11.85 -3.48
C ASP A 43 2.95 -10.92 -3.06
N LEU A 44 1.96 -10.76 -3.93
CA LEU A 44 0.85 -9.83 -3.74
C LEU A 44 -0.38 -10.51 -3.17
N GLN A 45 -1.05 -9.78 -2.28
CA GLN A 45 -2.39 -10.09 -1.82
C GLN A 45 -3.37 -9.11 -2.46
N LYS A 46 -4.52 -9.62 -2.89
CA LYS A 46 -5.64 -8.81 -3.35
C LYS A 46 -6.69 -8.74 -2.26
N ILE A 47 -7.10 -7.54 -1.91
CA ILE A 47 -8.21 -7.33 -0.98
C ILE A 47 -9.32 -6.62 -1.74
N ARG A 48 -10.43 -7.28 -1.96
CA ARG A 48 -11.57 -6.68 -2.66
C ARG A 48 -12.36 -5.80 -1.70
N ILE A 49 -12.44 -4.52 -2.01
CA ILE A 49 -13.24 -3.56 -1.22
C ILE A 49 -14.72 -3.66 -1.60
N ASN A 50 -14.98 -3.69 -2.90
CA ASN A 50 -16.31 -3.85 -3.47
C ASN A 50 -16.18 -4.43 -4.89
N GLU A 51 -17.27 -4.48 -5.63
CA GLU A 51 -17.27 -5.06 -6.99
C GLU A 51 -16.30 -4.37 -7.96
N ASN A 52 -16.01 -3.09 -7.71
CA ASN A 52 -15.25 -2.25 -8.65
C ASN A 52 -13.86 -1.85 -8.13
N THR A 53 -13.46 -2.28 -6.94
CA THR A 53 -12.25 -1.76 -6.31
C THR A 53 -11.46 -2.85 -5.58
N ILE A 54 -10.17 -2.90 -5.85
CA ILE A 54 -9.24 -3.87 -5.25
C ILE A 54 -8.06 -3.13 -4.64
N ILE A 55 -7.62 -3.59 -3.46
CA ILE A 55 -6.34 -3.21 -2.87
C ILE A 55 -5.32 -4.30 -3.22
N TYR A 56 -4.16 -3.88 -3.75
CA TYR A 56 -2.98 -4.73 -3.89
C TYR A 56 -1.99 -4.38 -2.79
N ILE A 57 -1.55 -5.37 -2.03
CA ILE A 57 -0.59 -5.19 -0.94
C ILE A 57 0.36 -6.38 -0.90
N SER A 58 1.60 -6.16 -0.48
CA SER A 58 2.56 -7.25 -0.35
C SER A 58 2.19 -8.17 0.81
N LYS A 59 2.31 -9.47 0.61
CA LYS A 59 2.19 -10.46 1.70
C LYS A 59 3.43 -10.49 2.58
N GLN A 60 4.56 -10.00 2.07
CA GLN A 60 5.80 -9.93 2.85
C GLN A 60 5.71 -8.76 3.80
N THR A 61 5.49 -9.05 5.07
CA THR A 61 5.30 -8.04 6.11
C THR A 61 6.50 -7.91 7.03
N ASP A 62 7.60 -8.59 6.74
CA ASP A 62 8.85 -8.48 7.51
C ASP A 62 9.42 -7.08 7.41
N TYR A 63 9.56 -6.40 8.56
CA TYR A 63 10.17 -5.08 8.67
C TYR A 63 9.40 -3.95 7.99
N THR A 64 8.12 -4.17 7.63
CA THR A 64 7.30 -3.12 7.07
C THR A 64 6.58 -2.34 8.16
N GLU A 65 6.35 -1.07 7.91
CA GLU A 65 5.68 -0.19 8.86
C GLU A 65 4.17 -0.30 8.74
N TYR A 66 3.48 -0.13 9.89
CA TYR A 66 2.05 0.12 9.91
C TYR A 66 1.71 1.25 8.95
N ASN A 67 0.67 1.05 8.14
CA ASN A 67 0.25 2.04 7.18
C ASN A 67 -1.13 2.62 7.53
N ARG A 68 -2.16 1.82 7.40
CA ARG A 68 -3.54 2.26 7.63
C ARG A 68 -4.38 1.17 8.28
N LEU A 69 -5.49 1.60 8.87
CA LEU A 69 -6.54 0.70 9.31
C LEU A 69 -7.65 0.68 8.26
N PHE A 70 -8.09 -0.51 7.88
CA PHE A 70 -9.18 -0.69 6.94
C PHE A 70 -10.11 -1.81 7.42
N ASP A 71 -11.36 -1.46 7.67
CA ASP A 71 -12.42 -2.40 8.06
C ASP A 71 -11.99 -3.34 9.21
N GLY A 72 -11.34 -2.78 10.24
CA GLY A 72 -10.82 -3.54 11.37
C GLY A 72 -9.50 -4.26 11.11
N TYR A 73 -8.98 -4.24 9.88
CA TYR A 73 -7.71 -4.85 9.52
C TYR A 73 -6.59 -3.82 9.50
N ILE A 74 -5.43 -4.24 9.97
CA ILE A 74 -4.22 -3.41 9.90
C ILE A 74 -3.54 -3.68 8.56
N LEU A 75 -3.38 -2.62 7.75
CA LEU A 75 -2.63 -2.68 6.50
C LEU A 75 -1.19 -2.27 6.77
N ILE A 76 -0.26 -3.18 6.48
CA ILE A 76 1.17 -2.99 6.74
C ILE A 76 1.90 -2.83 5.41
N GLY A 77 2.76 -1.80 5.32
CA GLY A 77 3.50 -1.51 4.10
C GLY A 77 2.68 -0.74 3.07
N THR A 78 3.31 -0.44 1.96
CA THR A 78 2.70 0.31 0.86
C THR A 78 1.63 -0.53 0.17
N PHE A 79 0.50 0.11 -0.17
CA PHE A 79 -0.53 -0.55 -0.96
C PHE A 79 -1.08 0.36 -2.06
N LEU A 80 -1.71 -0.27 -3.03
CA LEU A 80 -2.26 0.39 -4.22
C LEU A 80 -3.73 0.08 -4.33
N ILE A 81 -4.55 1.11 -4.55
CA ILE A 81 -5.99 0.95 -4.80
C ILE A 81 -6.25 1.11 -6.29
N VAL A 82 -6.88 0.12 -6.88
CA VAL A 82 -7.13 0.05 -8.32
C VAL A 82 -8.62 -0.20 -8.58
N SER A 83 -9.17 0.48 -9.57
CA SER A 83 -10.53 0.23 -10.04
C SER A 83 -10.56 -0.92 -11.05
N ILE A 84 -11.60 -1.73 -10.96
CA ILE A 84 -11.82 -2.90 -11.83
C ILE A 84 -13.16 -2.73 -12.54
N LYS A 85 -13.19 -3.03 -13.82
CA LYS A 85 -14.40 -3.08 -14.62
C LYS A 85 -14.28 -4.22 -15.62
N ASN A 86 -15.25 -5.13 -15.63
CA ASN A 86 -15.25 -6.30 -16.51
C ASN A 86 -13.94 -7.11 -16.39
N ASN A 87 -13.50 -7.34 -15.16
CA ASN A 87 -12.26 -8.06 -14.84
C ASN A 87 -10.96 -7.39 -15.36
N LYS A 88 -11.04 -6.11 -15.74
CA LYS A 88 -9.90 -5.33 -16.21
C LYS A 88 -9.60 -4.20 -15.25
N ARG A 89 -8.32 -3.89 -15.08
CA ARG A 89 -7.91 -2.71 -14.33
C ARG A 89 -8.18 -1.48 -15.19
N VAL A 90 -8.88 -0.52 -14.61
CA VAL A 90 -9.28 0.71 -15.31
C VAL A 90 -8.95 1.93 -14.46
N SER A 91 -8.92 3.10 -15.07
CA SER A 91 -8.74 4.35 -14.35
C SER A 91 -9.84 4.55 -13.33
N MET A 92 -9.43 4.96 -12.12
CA MET A 92 -10.38 5.27 -11.05
C MET A 92 -11.13 6.56 -11.39
N LYS A 93 -12.43 6.56 -11.15
CA LYS A 93 -13.29 7.72 -11.35
C LYS A 93 -13.03 8.77 -10.26
N LYS A 94 -13.26 10.03 -10.60
CA LYS A 94 -13.08 11.15 -9.66
C LYS A 94 -13.81 10.95 -8.33
N ARG A 95 -15.02 10.40 -8.39
CA ARG A 95 -15.82 10.12 -7.19
C ARG A 95 -15.10 9.15 -6.26
N ASP A 96 -14.55 8.08 -6.82
CA ASP A 96 -13.85 7.05 -6.05
C ASP A 96 -12.51 7.56 -5.54
N ILE A 97 -11.79 8.33 -6.34
CA ILE A 97 -10.55 8.99 -5.91
C ILE A 97 -10.82 9.83 -4.65
N ARG A 98 -11.88 10.62 -4.67
CA ARG A 98 -12.27 11.46 -3.53
C ARG A 98 -12.64 10.61 -2.32
N LYS A 99 -13.44 9.56 -2.54
CA LYS A 99 -13.89 8.66 -1.49
C LYS A 99 -12.71 8.00 -0.77
N TYR A 100 -11.81 7.40 -1.53
CA TYR A 100 -10.69 6.66 -0.93
C TYR A 100 -9.58 7.59 -0.41
N THR A 101 -9.40 8.75 -1.00
CA THR A 101 -8.52 9.78 -0.46
C THR A 101 -8.98 10.22 0.93
N ASN A 102 -10.28 10.41 1.11
CA ASN A 102 -10.84 10.75 2.42
C ASN A 102 -10.77 9.58 3.40
N MET A 103 -11.04 8.37 2.93
CA MET A 103 -11.03 7.17 3.76
C MET A 103 -9.65 6.90 4.36
N PHE A 104 -8.60 7.10 3.58
CA PHE A 104 -7.21 6.83 3.97
C PHE A 104 -6.40 8.07 4.33
N LYS A 105 -7.08 9.18 4.56
CA LYS A 105 -6.42 10.41 5.00
C LYS A 105 -5.71 10.18 6.34
N LEU A 106 -4.52 10.74 6.48
CA LEU A 106 -3.78 10.67 7.75
C LEU A 106 -4.55 11.38 8.86
N SER A 107 -4.69 10.72 10.01
CA SER A 107 -5.25 11.35 11.21
C SER A 107 -4.29 12.39 11.78
N LYS A 108 -4.80 13.25 12.65
CA LYS A 108 -3.96 14.22 13.37
C LYS A 108 -2.85 13.53 14.17
N HIS A 109 -3.18 12.39 14.76
CA HIS A 109 -2.23 11.60 15.53
C HIS A 109 -1.11 11.04 14.63
N GLU A 110 -1.47 10.49 13.47
CA GLU A 110 -0.50 9.96 12.51
C GLU A 110 0.43 11.06 11.99
N LYS A 111 -0.10 12.25 11.71
CA LYS A 111 0.72 13.41 11.30
C LYS A 111 1.69 13.83 12.40
N LYS A 112 1.27 13.78 13.65
CA LYS A 112 2.12 14.11 14.80
C LYS A 112 3.23 13.08 14.96
N VAL A 113 2.93 11.79 14.82
CA VAL A 113 3.91 10.71 14.87
C VAL A 113 4.94 10.87 13.76
N ASN A 114 4.50 11.19 12.53
CA ASN A 114 5.42 11.42 11.41
C ASN A 114 6.35 12.60 11.65
N ARG A 115 5.83 13.66 12.22
CA ARG A 115 6.64 14.84 12.58
C ARG A 115 7.71 14.47 13.61
N PHE A 116 7.31 13.69 14.60
CA PHE A 116 8.24 13.15 15.60
C PHE A 116 9.33 12.30 14.97
N LYS A 117 8.97 11.42 14.02
CA LYS A 117 9.92 10.59 13.27
C LYS A 117 10.95 11.44 12.52
N GLU A 118 10.52 12.51 11.88
CA GLU A 118 11.41 13.41 11.12
C GLU A 118 12.40 14.11 12.06
N GLU A 119 11.95 14.53 13.24
CA GLU A 119 12.79 15.23 14.22
C GLU A 119 13.78 14.29 14.93
N PHE A 120 13.39 13.04 15.14
CA PHE A 120 14.17 12.08 15.93
C PHE A 120 14.44 10.79 15.15
N LEU A 121 14.67 10.92 13.86
CA LEU A 121 14.75 9.82 12.92
C LEU A 121 15.77 8.75 13.30
N GLU A 122 16.98 9.15 13.69
CA GLU A 122 18.06 8.22 14.05
C GLU A 122 17.69 7.40 15.28
N GLU A 123 17.17 8.05 16.31
CA GLU A 123 16.75 7.40 17.54
C GLU A 123 15.57 6.47 17.29
N TYR A 124 14.62 6.93 16.49
CA TYR A 124 13.45 6.14 16.13
C TYR A 124 13.85 4.86 15.41
N TYR A 125 14.69 4.94 14.38
CA TYR A 125 15.12 3.77 13.62
C TYR A 125 15.99 2.84 14.45
N PHE A 126 16.84 3.37 15.31
CA PHE A 126 17.64 2.57 16.23
C PHE A 126 16.76 1.75 17.17
N ASN A 127 15.73 2.38 17.73
CA ASN A 127 14.79 1.70 18.62
C ASN A 127 13.97 0.64 17.89
N GLN A 128 13.54 0.93 16.66
CA GLN A 128 12.86 -0.04 15.81
C GLN A 128 13.74 -1.26 15.51
N TRP A 129 14.99 -1.03 15.20
CA TRP A 129 15.95 -2.11 14.98
C TRP A 129 16.15 -2.97 16.24
N LYS A 130 16.31 -2.36 17.39
CA LYS A 130 16.42 -3.07 18.67
C LYS A 130 15.22 -3.95 18.94
N MET A 131 14.02 -3.44 18.73
CA MET A 131 12.79 -4.20 18.95
C MET A 131 12.69 -5.38 17.99
N LYS A 132 13.03 -5.18 16.72
CA LYS A 132 13.04 -6.24 15.71
C LYS A 132 14.02 -7.35 16.06
N GLU A 133 15.23 -7.00 16.47
CA GLU A 133 16.23 -7.99 16.90
C GLU A 133 15.78 -8.78 18.11
N LYS A 134 15.21 -8.11 19.11
CA LYS A 134 14.68 -8.75 20.32
C LYS A 134 13.53 -9.71 19.98
N ASN A 135 12.58 -9.29 19.15
CA ASN A 135 11.45 -10.12 18.75
C ASN A 135 11.88 -11.28 17.85
N ARG A 136 12.85 -11.05 16.96
CA ARG A 136 13.41 -12.09 16.11
C ARG A 136 14.06 -13.21 16.91
N ALA A 137 14.79 -12.85 17.97
CA ALA A 137 15.46 -13.84 18.82
C ALA A 137 14.48 -14.68 19.64
N HIS A 138 13.35 -14.09 20.07
CA HIS A 138 12.48 -14.71 21.05
C HIS A 138 11.12 -15.18 20.54
N ASN A 139 10.67 -14.76 19.33
CA ASN A 139 9.27 -14.93 18.94
C ASN A 139 9.01 -15.10 17.45
N LYS A 140 9.68 -16.03 16.79
CA LYS A 140 9.35 -16.37 15.40
C LYS A 140 7.87 -16.70 15.23
N GLU A 141 7.29 -17.50 16.14
CA GLU A 141 5.87 -17.86 16.10
C GLU A 141 4.94 -16.66 16.26
N PHE A 142 5.28 -15.76 17.18
CA PHE A 142 4.50 -14.55 17.42
C PHE A 142 4.50 -13.65 16.17
N ILE A 143 5.64 -13.49 15.52
CA ILE A 143 5.76 -12.71 14.29
C ILE A 143 4.90 -13.33 13.18
N PHE A 144 4.94 -14.64 13.01
CA PHE A 144 4.13 -15.35 12.02
C PHE A 144 2.63 -15.19 12.28
N LYS A 145 2.19 -15.29 13.52
CA LYS A 145 0.77 -15.11 13.87
C LYS A 145 0.25 -13.71 13.56
N ASN A 146 1.08 -12.69 13.72
CA ASN A 146 0.68 -11.29 13.48
C ASN A 146 0.90 -10.85 12.04
N ALA A 147 1.68 -11.56 11.25
CA ALA A 147 1.92 -11.28 9.85
C ALA A 147 0.92 -11.97 8.91
N ALA A 148 0.13 -12.89 9.42
CA ALA A 148 -0.85 -13.62 8.62
C ALA A 148 -2.03 -12.75 8.17
#